data_b2363a6bb649454974641b3437fb2652
#
_entry.id   b2363a6bb649454974641b3437fb2652
#
_cell.length_a   1.000
_cell.length_b   1.000
_cell.length_c   1.000
_cell.angle_alpha   90.00
_cell.angle_beta   90.00
_cell.angle_gamma   90.00
#
_symmetry.space_group_name_H-M   'P 1'
#
loop_
_entity.id
_entity.type
_entity.pdbx_description
1 polymer ?
#
loop_
_entity_poly.entity_id
_entity_poly.type
_entity_poly.pdbx_seq_one_letter_code
_entity_poly.pdbx_strand_id
1 'polypeptide(L)'
;ALIEGIKSGLIDCIATDHAPHTIEDKETTFNDAEFGMIGLESCFGAVNKVLVKENGMSLKSLIEKLTVNPRKVMSLEQNLFSIGCKAQISIFDPNEKWVFGNEHILSKSSNSPFIGKELIGRVKYVVSKNQFFSL
;
A
#
# COMPACT_ATOMS: atom_id res chain seq x y z
N ALA A 1 -3.47 1.26 20.11
CA ALA A 1 -2.10 0.73 20.27
C ALA A 1 -1.30 0.83 18.96
N LEU A 2 -1.68 0.16 17.83
CA LEU A 2 -0.88 0.19 16.58
C LEU A 2 -0.72 1.60 16.00
N ILE A 3 -1.79 2.39 15.89
CA ILE A 3 -1.75 3.77 15.39
C ILE A 3 -0.79 4.62 16.22
N GLU A 4 -0.83 4.51 17.54
CA GLU A 4 0.08 5.21 18.43
C GLU A 4 1.53 4.75 18.25
N GLY A 5 1.78 3.45 18.10
CA GLY A 5 3.11 2.92 17.81
C GLY A 5 3.69 3.45 16.49
N ILE A 6 2.84 3.57 15.45
CA ILE A 6 3.24 4.15 14.17
C ILE A 6 3.55 5.65 14.32
N LYS A 7 2.70 6.41 15.02
CA LYS A 7 2.85 7.86 15.18
C LYS A 7 4.05 8.23 16.09
N SER A 8 4.28 7.46 17.14
CA SER A 8 5.41 7.67 18.05
C SER A 8 6.77 7.25 17.47
N GLY A 9 6.78 6.54 16.34
CA GLY A 9 8.01 6.03 15.75
C GLY A 9 8.49 4.69 16.31
N LEU A 10 7.72 4.06 17.20
CA LEU A 10 8.03 2.73 17.72
C LEU A 10 7.94 1.65 16.62
N ILE A 11 7.03 1.85 15.64
CA ILE A 11 6.90 1.01 14.44
C ILE A 11 7.60 1.72 13.28
N ASP A 12 8.63 1.12 12.71
CA ASP A 12 9.49 1.72 11.70
C ASP A 12 8.84 1.81 10.33
N CYS A 13 8.15 0.77 9.88
CA CYS A 13 7.60 0.69 8.53
C CYS A 13 6.24 0.00 8.49
N ILE A 14 5.56 0.15 7.35
CA ILE A 14 4.29 -0.51 7.03
C ILE A 14 4.53 -1.41 5.83
N ALA A 15 4.13 -2.67 5.94
CA ALA A 15 4.16 -3.66 4.88
C ALA A 15 2.74 -4.18 4.61
N THR A 16 2.48 -4.59 3.36
CA THR A 16 1.15 -5.05 2.94
C THR A 16 0.85 -6.48 3.34
N ASP A 17 1.88 -7.29 3.53
CA ASP A 17 1.74 -8.75 3.66
C ASP A 17 0.84 -9.33 2.56
N HIS A 18 1.08 -8.90 1.31
CA HIS A 18 0.28 -9.24 0.15
C HIS A 18 0.28 -10.76 -0.09
N ALA A 19 -0.83 -11.41 0.19
CA ALA A 19 -1.01 -12.86 0.12
C ALA A 19 -2.18 -13.22 -0.81
N PRO A 20 -1.94 -13.34 -2.12
CA PRO A 20 -2.94 -13.81 -3.07
C PRO A 20 -3.19 -15.31 -2.90
N HIS A 21 -4.46 -15.69 -2.77
CA HIS A 21 -4.93 -17.06 -2.68
C HIS A 21 -5.97 -17.34 -3.75
N THR A 22 -6.14 -18.59 -4.12
CA THR A 22 -7.20 -18.97 -5.06
C THR A 22 -8.58 -18.87 -4.41
N ILE A 23 -9.64 -18.94 -5.19
CA ILE A 23 -11.00 -18.95 -4.69
C ILE A 23 -11.22 -20.21 -3.83
N GLU A 24 -10.72 -21.33 -4.28
CA GLU A 24 -10.81 -22.63 -3.58
C GLU A 24 -10.15 -22.59 -2.21
N ASP A 25 -8.99 -21.91 -2.09
CA ASP A 25 -8.28 -21.75 -0.81
C ASP A 25 -9.04 -20.84 0.18
N LYS A 26 -9.92 -19.99 -0.32
CA LYS A 26 -10.66 -19.00 0.49
C LYS A 26 -12.12 -19.42 0.74
N GLU A 27 -12.79 -20.06 -0.21
CA GLU A 27 -14.19 -20.48 -0.12
C GLU A 27 -14.31 -21.90 0.46
N THR A 28 -13.75 -22.10 1.63
CA THR A 28 -13.78 -23.35 2.41
C THR A 28 -14.20 -23.07 3.85
N THR A 29 -14.10 -24.06 4.75
CA THR A 29 -14.44 -23.83 6.16
C THR A 29 -13.45 -22.84 6.80
N PHE A 30 -13.88 -22.10 7.82
CA PHE A 30 -13.04 -21.09 8.49
C PHE A 30 -11.70 -21.67 8.98
N ASN A 31 -11.69 -22.92 9.42
CA ASN A 31 -10.47 -23.57 9.93
C ASN A 31 -9.51 -24.01 8.82
N ASP A 32 -10.04 -24.23 7.62
CA ASP A 32 -9.27 -24.73 6.47
C ASP A 32 -8.90 -23.62 5.48
N ALA A 33 -9.52 -22.42 5.63
CA ALA A 33 -9.26 -21.29 4.77
C ALA A 33 -7.85 -20.72 4.99
N GLU A 34 -7.10 -20.53 3.91
CA GLU A 34 -5.77 -19.93 3.96
C GLU A 34 -5.80 -18.50 4.50
N PHE A 35 -4.80 -18.16 5.33
CA PHE A 35 -4.65 -16.81 5.89
C PHE A 35 -4.13 -15.83 4.84
N GLY A 36 -4.51 -14.58 4.98
CA GLY A 36 -3.98 -13.49 4.20
C GLY A 36 -4.99 -12.87 3.24
N MET A 37 -4.57 -11.73 2.67
CA MET A 37 -5.34 -10.95 1.70
C MET A 37 -4.41 -10.26 0.72
N ILE A 38 -4.93 -9.88 -0.45
CA ILE A 38 -4.21 -8.97 -1.33
C ILE A 38 -4.21 -7.57 -0.72
N GLY A 39 -3.09 -6.86 -0.83
CA GLY A 39 -2.94 -5.55 -0.20
C GLY A 39 -2.19 -4.52 -1.02
N LEU A 40 -1.64 -4.84 -2.20
CA LEU A 40 -0.82 -3.89 -2.97
C LEU A 40 -1.66 -2.73 -3.50
N GLU A 41 -2.77 -3.02 -4.15
CA GLU A 41 -3.60 -2.04 -4.84
C GLU A 41 -4.34 -1.11 -3.85
N SER A 42 -4.75 -1.63 -2.70
CA SER A 42 -5.50 -0.88 -1.68
C SER A 42 -4.62 -0.17 -0.64
N CYS A 43 -3.34 -0.55 -0.52
CA CYS A 43 -2.45 -0.14 0.57
C CYS A 43 -2.47 1.37 0.81
N PHE A 44 -2.05 2.16 -0.19
CA PHE A 44 -1.90 3.61 -0.03
C PHE A 44 -3.22 4.27 0.38
N GLY A 45 -4.32 3.94 -0.31
CA GLY A 45 -5.64 4.51 -0.01
C GLY A 45 -6.14 4.16 1.39
N ALA A 46 -5.94 2.92 1.84
CA ALA A 46 -6.35 2.45 3.16
C ALA A 46 -5.54 3.12 4.28
N VAL A 47 -4.21 3.10 4.19
CA VAL A 47 -3.37 3.67 5.26
C VAL A 47 -3.41 5.20 5.28
N ASN A 48 -3.52 5.87 4.13
CA ASN A 48 -3.70 7.32 4.06
C ASN A 48 -5.03 7.75 4.68
N LYS A 49 -6.13 7.04 4.40
CA LYS A 49 -7.43 7.29 5.04
C LYS A 49 -7.29 7.20 6.56
N VAL A 50 -6.81 6.08 7.08
CA VAL A 50 -6.77 5.83 8.52
C VAL A 50 -5.74 6.72 9.22
N LEU A 51 -4.49 6.75 8.75
CA LEU A 51 -3.41 7.40 9.50
C LEU A 51 -3.39 8.92 9.29
N VAL A 52 -3.58 9.39 8.05
CA VAL A 52 -3.49 10.82 7.74
C VAL A 52 -4.83 11.50 7.96
N LYS A 53 -5.90 11.04 7.32
CA LYS A 53 -7.19 11.75 7.34
C LYS A 53 -7.94 11.62 8.66
N GLU A 54 -7.95 10.44 9.25
CA GLU A 54 -8.71 10.16 10.48
C GLU A 54 -7.89 10.36 11.76
N ASN A 55 -6.57 10.17 11.71
CA ASN A 55 -5.70 10.21 12.90
C ASN A 55 -4.62 11.31 12.87
N GLY A 56 -4.63 12.20 11.86
CA GLY A 56 -3.81 13.42 11.83
C GLY A 56 -2.30 13.19 11.67
N MET A 57 -1.86 12.03 11.17
CA MET A 57 -0.47 11.81 10.80
C MET A 57 -0.10 12.67 9.60
N SER A 58 1.14 13.18 9.53
CA SER A 58 1.58 13.90 8.35
C SER A 58 1.72 12.96 7.14
N LEU A 59 1.34 13.44 5.95
CA LEU A 59 1.52 12.66 4.72
C LEU A 59 3.00 12.31 4.50
N LYS A 60 3.92 13.22 4.82
CA LYS A 60 5.36 12.96 4.76
C LYS A 60 5.75 11.75 5.60
N SER A 61 5.32 11.72 6.86
CA SER A 61 5.64 10.59 7.76
C SER A 61 5.04 9.27 7.28
N LEU A 62 3.83 9.29 6.69
CA LEU A 62 3.26 8.10 6.05
C LEU A 62 4.14 7.60 4.89
N ILE A 63 4.54 8.51 3.99
CA ILE A 63 5.38 8.16 2.85
C ILE A 63 6.74 7.61 3.31
N GLU A 64 7.34 8.19 4.33
CA GLU A 64 8.60 7.68 4.91
C GLU A 64 8.43 6.22 5.40
N LYS A 65 7.31 5.89 6.05
CA LYS A 65 7.04 4.52 6.53
C LYS A 65 6.75 3.52 5.42
N LEU A 66 6.33 3.97 4.25
CA LEU A 66 6.09 3.12 3.07
C LEU A 66 7.30 3.02 2.13
N THR A 67 8.28 3.92 2.25
CA THR A 67 9.38 4.04 1.27
C THR A 67 10.77 4.06 1.91
N VAL A 68 11.12 5.14 2.57
CA VAL A 68 12.47 5.37 3.11
C VAL A 68 12.79 4.40 4.24
N ASN A 69 11.88 4.24 5.19
CA ASN A 69 12.12 3.41 6.36
C ASN A 69 12.25 1.91 6.04
N PRO A 70 11.37 1.30 5.21
CA PRO A 70 11.59 -0.08 4.76
C PRO A 70 12.95 -0.28 4.10
N ARG A 71 13.40 0.68 3.28
CA ARG A 71 14.72 0.61 2.63
C ARG A 71 15.86 0.66 3.65
N LYS A 72 15.73 1.49 4.70
CA LYS A 72 16.71 1.52 5.81
C LYS A 72 16.77 0.18 6.55
N VAL A 73 15.61 -0.36 6.92
CA VAL A 73 15.50 -1.65 7.62
C VAL A 73 16.14 -2.77 6.81
N MET A 74 15.91 -2.78 5.49
CA MET A 74 16.42 -3.79 4.57
C MET A 74 17.81 -3.48 4.01
N SER A 75 18.48 -2.41 4.47
CA SER A 75 19.78 -1.97 3.98
C SER A 75 19.84 -1.76 2.46
N LEU A 76 18.75 -1.25 1.86
CA LEU A 76 18.66 -0.97 0.44
C LEU A 76 19.14 0.45 0.11
N GLU A 77 19.47 0.68 -1.17
CA GLU A 77 19.85 1.99 -1.72
C GLU A 77 18.83 3.08 -1.33
N GLN A 78 19.32 4.20 -0.79
CA GLN A 78 18.52 5.33 -0.31
C GLN A 78 18.43 6.48 -1.33
N ASN A 79 19.39 6.55 -2.26
CA ASN A 79 19.55 7.69 -3.14
C ASN A 79 18.74 7.54 -4.43
N LEU A 80 17.41 7.68 -4.35
CA LEU A 80 16.48 7.38 -5.45
C LEU A 80 16.18 8.58 -6.36
N PHE A 81 16.54 9.80 -5.96
CA PHE A 81 16.22 11.05 -6.67
C PHE A 81 17.45 11.79 -7.19
N SER A 82 18.62 11.18 -7.18
CA SER A 82 19.82 11.79 -7.76
C SER A 82 19.81 11.72 -9.28
N ILE A 83 20.41 12.73 -9.90
CA ILE A 83 20.61 12.76 -11.35
C ILE A 83 21.43 11.54 -11.77
N GLY A 84 20.95 10.80 -12.76
CA GLY A 84 21.58 9.57 -13.26
C GLY A 84 21.05 8.29 -12.63
N CYS A 85 20.24 8.36 -11.55
CA CYS A 85 19.58 7.18 -10.99
C CYS A 85 18.42 6.72 -11.87
N LYS A 86 18.16 5.40 -11.87
CA LYS A 86 16.97 4.84 -12.51
C LYS A 86 15.72 5.32 -11.78
N ALA A 87 14.76 5.91 -12.49
CA ALA A 87 13.52 6.38 -11.93
C ALA A 87 12.68 5.20 -11.38
N GLN A 88 12.28 5.31 -10.11
CA GLN A 88 11.30 4.46 -9.45
C GLN A 88 10.36 5.38 -8.66
N ILE A 89 9.30 5.83 -9.32
CA ILE A 89 8.47 6.93 -8.85
C ILE A 89 7.01 6.52 -8.91
N SER A 90 6.26 6.78 -7.85
CA SER A 90 4.80 6.73 -7.84
C SER A 90 4.25 8.14 -7.72
N ILE A 91 3.29 8.48 -8.57
CA ILE A 91 2.58 9.77 -8.57
C ILE A 91 1.16 9.51 -8.10
N PHE A 92 0.71 10.21 -7.10
CA PHE A 92 -0.58 9.98 -6.46
C PHE A 92 -1.29 11.28 -6.08
N ASP A 93 -2.63 11.20 -6.00
CA ASP A 93 -3.46 12.23 -5.37
C ASP A 93 -3.81 11.78 -3.95
N PRO A 94 -3.36 12.48 -2.89
CA PRO A 94 -3.63 12.09 -1.50
C PRO A 94 -5.06 12.41 -1.04
N ASN A 95 -5.85 13.12 -1.84
CA ASN A 95 -7.18 13.58 -1.46
C ASN A 95 -8.31 12.88 -2.24
N GLU A 96 -8.01 12.20 -3.32
CA GLU A 96 -9.01 11.52 -4.13
C GLU A 96 -9.73 10.46 -3.32
N LYS A 97 -11.06 10.57 -3.28
CA LYS A 97 -11.96 9.56 -2.72
C LYS A 97 -12.42 8.63 -3.84
N TRP A 98 -12.34 7.35 -3.60
CA TRP A 98 -12.72 6.34 -4.57
C TRP A 98 -13.19 5.07 -3.87
N VAL A 99 -14.02 4.29 -4.52
CA VAL A 99 -14.47 2.99 -4.03
C VAL A 99 -13.58 1.92 -4.64
N PHE A 100 -12.93 1.12 -3.81
CA PHE A 100 -12.11 0.02 -4.27
C PHE A 100 -12.99 -1.12 -4.79
N GLY A 101 -12.85 -1.46 -6.05
CA GLY A 101 -13.62 -2.50 -6.73
C GLY A 101 -12.71 -3.50 -7.44
N ASN A 102 -13.31 -4.56 -7.99
CA ASN A 102 -12.59 -5.58 -8.75
C ASN A 102 -11.84 -5.01 -9.96
N GLU A 103 -12.35 -3.94 -10.55
CA GLU A 103 -11.73 -3.23 -11.68
C GLU A 103 -10.38 -2.59 -11.35
N HIS A 104 -10.06 -2.44 -10.07
CA HIS A 104 -8.80 -1.86 -9.60
C HIS A 104 -7.76 -2.94 -9.23
N ILE A 105 -8.13 -4.21 -9.30
CA ILE A 105 -7.26 -5.32 -8.92
C ILE A 105 -6.43 -5.74 -10.12
N LEU A 106 -5.11 -5.63 -9.99
CA LEU A 106 -4.13 -6.14 -10.95
C LEU A 106 -3.56 -7.49 -10.53
N SER A 107 -3.72 -7.85 -9.27
CA SER A 107 -3.34 -9.14 -8.72
C SER A 107 -4.16 -10.27 -9.35
N LYS A 108 -3.59 -11.48 -9.39
CA LYS A 108 -4.28 -12.67 -9.93
C LYS A 108 -5.42 -13.17 -9.02
N SER A 109 -5.51 -12.67 -7.82
CA SER A 109 -6.51 -13.02 -6.81
C SER A 109 -7.29 -11.79 -6.38
N SER A 110 -8.52 -11.97 -5.92
CA SER A 110 -9.43 -10.91 -5.48
C SER A 110 -9.76 -10.96 -3.98
N ASN A 111 -9.03 -11.74 -3.19
CA ASN A 111 -9.28 -11.93 -1.75
C ASN A 111 -8.93 -10.67 -0.93
N SER A 112 -9.76 -9.62 -1.04
CA SER A 112 -9.58 -8.36 -0.33
C SER A 112 -10.82 -7.94 0.46
N PRO A 113 -10.68 -7.58 1.75
CA PRO A 113 -11.76 -7.03 2.56
C PRO A 113 -12.07 -5.57 2.24
N PHE A 114 -11.29 -4.94 1.35
CA PHE A 114 -11.48 -3.55 0.94
C PHE A 114 -12.43 -3.39 -0.24
N ILE A 115 -12.82 -4.45 -0.94
CA ILE A 115 -13.80 -4.40 -2.03
C ILE A 115 -15.10 -3.74 -1.53
N GLY A 116 -15.57 -2.73 -2.26
CA GLY A 116 -16.74 -1.92 -1.90
C GLY A 116 -16.48 -0.86 -0.82
N LYS A 117 -15.26 -0.71 -0.31
CA LYS A 117 -14.92 0.31 0.68
C LYS A 117 -14.43 1.60 0.02
N GLU A 118 -14.84 2.74 0.57
CA GLU A 118 -14.25 4.03 0.22
C GLU A 118 -12.84 4.14 0.78
N LEU A 119 -11.88 4.37 -0.09
CA LEU A 119 -10.50 4.68 0.21
C LEU A 119 -10.21 6.16 -0.09
N ILE A 120 -9.16 6.72 0.52
CA ILE A 120 -8.73 8.10 0.27
C ILE A 120 -7.25 8.11 -0.08
N GLY A 121 -6.95 8.66 -1.24
CA GLY A 121 -5.63 8.65 -1.85
C GLY A 121 -5.51 7.57 -2.91
N ARG A 122 -5.14 7.98 -4.13
CA ARG A 122 -5.04 7.08 -5.27
C ARG A 122 -3.74 7.28 -6.02
N VAL A 123 -3.02 6.20 -6.29
CA VAL A 123 -1.89 6.20 -7.21
C VAL A 123 -2.43 6.37 -8.63
N LYS A 124 -1.86 7.31 -9.38
CA LYS A 124 -2.26 7.62 -10.77
C LYS A 124 -1.28 7.09 -11.78
N TYR A 125 0.00 7.21 -11.46
CA TYR A 125 1.07 6.82 -12.39
C TYR A 125 2.21 6.17 -11.64
N VAL A 126 2.87 5.25 -12.32
CA VAL A 126 4.10 4.61 -11.82
C VAL A 126 5.17 4.67 -12.91
N VAL A 127 6.37 5.06 -12.53
CA VAL A 127 7.56 4.94 -13.37
C VAL A 127 8.45 3.87 -12.77
N SER A 128 8.70 2.81 -13.50
CA SER A 128 9.59 1.72 -13.07
C SER A 128 10.21 1.03 -14.27
N LYS A 129 11.48 0.63 -14.15
CA LYS A 129 12.22 -0.07 -15.22
C LYS A 129 12.17 0.63 -16.58
N ASN A 130 12.25 1.97 -16.57
CA ASN A 130 12.10 2.83 -17.76
C ASN A 130 10.74 2.73 -18.48
N GLN A 131 9.72 2.26 -17.80
CA GLN A 131 8.34 2.21 -18.30
C GLN A 131 7.47 3.15 -17.48
N PHE A 132 6.48 3.74 -18.13
CA PHE A 132 5.45 4.58 -17.53
C PHE A 132 4.11 3.85 -17.59
N PHE A 133 3.45 3.77 -16.45
CA PHE A 133 2.14 3.12 -16.31
C PHE A 133 1.13 4.14 -15.79
N SER A 134 -0.04 4.18 -16.42
CA SER A 134 -1.25 4.85 -15.89
C SER A 134 -2.13 3.80 -15.20
N LEU A 135 -2.65 4.14 -14.02
CA LEU A 135 -3.48 3.25 -13.20
C LEU A 135 -4.91 3.77 -13.08
#